data_bc542bf169323cc4e0018c42317a4838
#
_entry.id   bc542bf169323cc4e0018c42317a4838
#
_cell.length_a   1.000
_cell.length_b   1.000
_cell.length_c   1.000
_cell.angle_alpha   90.00
_cell.angle_beta   90.00
_cell.angle_gamma   90.00
#
_symmetry.space_group_name_H-M   'P 1'
#
loop_
_entity.id
_entity.type
_entity.pdbx_description
1 polymer ?
#
loop_
_entity_poly.entity_id
_entity_poly.type
_entity_poly.pdbx_seq_one_letter_code
_entity_poly.pdbx_strand_id
1 'polypeptide(L)'
;MTGFRITALAAVVGFVAACTSPLNDGNAVDLNGTGAGALGSVSDPTSIAYFQQAIGDRILFTVDQSTLSDEARVVLDAQAVWLTQNPDYSAVIEGHADEQGTTDYNLALGARRANAAREYLVSRGVAGNRLKVVSYGKERPIEVCSEESCYARNRRAVTVLSGALTG
;
A
#
# COMPACT_ATOMS: atom_id res chain seq x y z
N MET A 1 63.59 51.89 -35.23
CA MET A 1 62.33 52.57 -35.33
C MET A 1 61.31 51.57 -35.84
N THR A 2 60.65 50.96 -34.97
CA THR A 2 59.96 49.67 -35.13
C THR A 2 58.47 49.92 -35.14
N GLY A 3 57.82 49.64 -36.27
CA GLY A 3 56.38 49.75 -36.43
C GLY A 3 55.62 48.49 -35.82
N PHE A 4 54.67 48.83 -34.99
CA PHE A 4 53.83 47.79 -34.34
C PHE A 4 52.55 47.65 -35.20
N ARG A 5 52.39 46.45 -35.78
CA ARG A 5 51.17 46.11 -36.56
C ARG A 5 50.20 45.42 -35.61
N ILE A 6 49.06 46.07 -35.37
CA ILE A 6 47.94 45.51 -34.61
C ILE A 6 47.05 44.77 -35.59
N THR A 7 47.00 43.43 -35.45
CA THR A 7 46.05 42.60 -36.16
C THR A 7 44.78 42.46 -35.28
N ALA A 8 43.67 42.97 -35.80
CA ALA A 8 42.36 42.82 -35.16
C ALA A 8 41.81 41.40 -35.38
N LEU A 9 41.58 40.69 -34.27
CA LEU A 9 40.92 39.39 -34.27
C LEU A 9 39.40 39.65 -34.11
N ALA A 10 38.63 39.35 -35.15
CA ALA A 10 37.17 39.40 -35.09
C ALA A 10 36.66 38.15 -34.40
N ALA A 11 36.08 38.30 -33.19
CA ALA A 11 35.38 37.23 -32.47
C ALA A 11 33.96 37.12 -33.02
N VAL A 12 33.65 36.02 -33.68
CA VAL A 12 32.30 35.65 -34.07
C VAL A 12 31.61 35.05 -32.85
N VAL A 13 30.67 35.80 -32.25
CA VAL A 13 29.81 35.32 -31.19
C VAL A 13 28.64 34.59 -31.84
N GLY A 14 28.68 33.26 -31.82
CA GLY A 14 27.55 32.43 -32.22
C GLY A 14 26.44 32.50 -31.17
N PHE A 15 25.30 33.09 -31.48
CA PHE A 15 24.08 33.01 -30.70
C PHE A 15 23.47 31.62 -30.86
N VAL A 16 23.61 30.78 -29.85
CA VAL A 16 22.82 29.57 -29.73
C VAL A 16 21.47 29.95 -29.13
N ALA A 17 20.44 30.07 -29.97
CA ALA A 17 19.06 30.22 -29.54
C ALA A 17 18.61 28.88 -28.93
N ALA A 18 18.66 28.77 -27.59
CA ALA A 18 18.00 27.71 -26.88
C ALA A 18 16.49 27.97 -26.95
N CYS A 19 15.78 27.21 -27.77
CA CYS A 19 14.33 27.12 -27.72
C CYS A 19 13.93 26.38 -26.44
N THR A 20 13.70 27.12 -25.37
CA THR A 20 12.97 26.60 -24.21
C THR A 20 11.48 26.69 -24.54
N SER A 21 10.91 25.60 -25.06
CA SER A 21 9.46 25.45 -25.11
C SER A 21 8.98 25.27 -23.66
N PRO A 22 8.03 26.06 -23.18
CA PRO A 22 7.35 25.75 -21.94
C PRO A 22 6.46 24.55 -22.21
N LEU A 23 6.91 23.34 -21.78
CA LEU A 23 6.07 22.18 -21.71
C LEU A 23 5.09 22.39 -20.55
N ASN A 24 4.03 23.14 -20.83
CA ASN A 24 2.83 23.13 -20.02
C ASN A 24 1.93 22.00 -20.55
N ASP A 25 2.36 20.77 -20.36
CA ASP A 25 1.51 19.61 -20.56
C ASP A 25 0.99 19.15 -19.21
N GLY A 26 -0.22 19.61 -18.89
CA GLY A 26 -1.04 19.09 -17.82
C GLY A 26 -1.49 17.63 -18.05
N ASN A 27 -0.70 16.86 -18.82
CA ASN A 27 -0.91 15.45 -19.11
C ASN A 27 0.42 14.69 -19.10
N ALA A 28 1.27 14.95 -18.11
CA ALA A 28 2.33 14.02 -17.80
C ALA A 28 1.68 12.70 -17.36
N VAL A 29 1.58 11.75 -18.28
CA VAL A 29 1.27 10.37 -17.94
C VAL A 29 2.46 9.89 -17.12
N ASP A 30 2.31 9.87 -15.81
CA ASP A 30 3.27 9.27 -14.90
C ASP A 30 3.32 7.76 -15.18
N LEU A 31 4.27 7.36 -16.01
CA LEU A 31 4.51 5.94 -16.35
C LEU A 31 5.01 5.12 -15.15
N ASN A 32 5.24 5.75 -14.01
CA ASN A 32 5.55 5.10 -12.75
C ASN A 32 4.30 4.94 -11.84
N GLY A 33 3.14 5.42 -12.31
CA GLY A 33 1.86 5.39 -11.60
C GLY A 33 1.10 4.11 -11.84
N THR A 34 1.63 2.96 -11.44
CA THR A 34 0.80 1.77 -11.26
C THR A 34 -0.21 2.02 -10.13
N GLY A 35 -1.37 2.55 -10.47
CA GLY A 35 -2.54 2.55 -9.60
C GLY A 35 -2.79 3.77 -8.70
N ALA A 36 -1.96 4.82 -8.73
CA ALA A 36 -2.18 6.00 -7.88
C ALA A 36 -3.54 6.68 -8.14
N GLY A 37 -4.04 6.65 -9.37
CA GLY A 37 -5.36 7.21 -9.70
C GLY A 37 -6.55 6.46 -9.09
N ALA A 38 -6.41 5.15 -8.83
CA ALA A 38 -7.45 4.32 -8.24
C ALA A 38 -7.42 4.33 -6.70
N LEU A 39 -6.27 4.64 -6.09
CA LEU A 39 -6.09 4.62 -4.63
C LEU A 39 -6.35 5.97 -3.97
N GLY A 40 -6.37 7.06 -4.72
CA GLY A 40 -6.48 8.43 -4.20
C GLY A 40 -5.18 8.95 -3.58
N SER A 41 -5.23 10.11 -2.93
CA SER A 41 -4.08 10.75 -2.27
C SER A 41 -3.99 10.33 -0.80
N VAL A 42 -2.76 10.21 -0.29
CA VAL A 42 -2.49 9.97 1.15
C VAL A 42 -2.99 11.13 2.02
N SER A 43 -3.09 12.33 1.46
CA SER A 43 -3.63 13.50 2.18
C SER A 43 -5.15 13.54 2.22
N ASP A 44 -5.85 12.71 1.45
CA ASP A 44 -7.30 12.59 1.48
C ASP A 44 -7.72 11.52 2.50
N PRO A 45 -8.34 11.89 3.63
CA PRO A 45 -8.71 10.95 4.68
C PRO A 45 -9.79 9.94 4.27
N THR A 46 -10.43 10.11 3.11
CA THR A 46 -11.43 9.17 2.58
C THR A 46 -10.85 8.19 1.56
N SER A 47 -9.58 8.33 1.21
CA SER A 47 -8.92 7.55 0.17
C SER A 47 -8.41 6.19 0.67
N ILE A 48 -8.27 5.23 -0.25
CA ILE A 48 -7.62 3.93 0.01
C ILE A 48 -6.14 4.14 0.40
N ALA A 49 -5.46 5.11 -0.23
CA ALA A 49 -4.06 5.41 0.08
C ALA A 49 -3.88 5.90 1.53
N TYR A 50 -4.80 6.74 2.02
CA TYR A 50 -4.81 7.16 3.42
C TYR A 50 -5.03 5.97 4.36
N PHE A 51 -6.01 5.10 4.06
CA PHE A 51 -6.26 3.90 4.86
C PHE A 51 -5.01 3.03 4.97
N GLN A 52 -4.32 2.77 3.86
CA GLN A 52 -3.14 1.91 3.85
C GLN A 52 -1.94 2.50 4.59
N GLN A 53 -1.71 3.81 4.50
CA GLN A 53 -0.49 4.45 5.00
C GLN A 53 -0.65 5.12 6.36
N ALA A 54 -1.81 5.72 6.63
CA ALA A 54 -2.06 6.44 7.87
C ALA A 54 -2.77 5.59 8.93
N ILE A 55 -3.74 4.77 8.52
CA ILE A 55 -4.47 3.87 9.43
C ILE A 55 -3.71 2.56 9.62
N GLY A 56 -3.16 2.01 8.54
CA GLY A 56 -2.54 0.70 8.49
C GLY A 56 -3.51 -0.39 8.05
N ASP A 57 -3.13 -1.09 6.99
CA ASP A 57 -3.96 -2.12 6.36
C ASP A 57 -3.77 -3.51 6.95
N ARG A 58 -2.78 -3.72 7.83
CA ARG A 58 -2.36 -5.06 8.29
C ARG A 58 -2.12 -5.16 9.77
N ILE A 59 -2.32 -6.38 10.28
CA ILE A 59 -1.96 -6.78 11.62
C ILE A 59 -1.08 -8.03 11.57
N LEU A 60 -0.23 -8.21 12.56
CA LEU A 60 0.71 -9.34 12.65
C LEU A 60 0.27 -10.33 13.74
N PHE A 61 0.75 -11.58 13.60
CA PHE A 61 0.49 -12.66 14.53
C PHE A 61 1.79 -13.33 14.97
N THR A 62 1.78 -13.87 16.17
CA THR A 62 2.84 -14.75 16.67
C THR A 62 2.79 -16.12 15.99
N VAL A 63 3.85 -16.90 16.19
CA VAL A 63 3.97 -18.27 15.65
C VAL A 63 2.74 -19.09 16.06
N ASP A 64 2.13 -19.74 15.09
CA ASP A 64 1.01 -20.66 15.26
C ASP A 64 -0.23 -20.09 15.99
N GLN A 65 -0.34 -18.77 16.07
CA GLN A 65 -1.45 -18.10 16.73
C GLN A 65 -2.36 -17.36 15.73
N SER A 66 -3.65 -17.29 16.11
CA SER A 66 -4.66 -16.43 15.49
C SER A 66 -5.29 -15.46 16.50
N THR A 67 -4.77 -15.42 17.72
CA THR A 67 -5.20 -14.48 18.76
C THR A 67 -4.68 -13.09 18.46
N LEU A 68 -5.53 -12.07 18.59
CA LEU A 68 -5.17 -10.67 18.39
C LEU A 68 -4.34 -10.15 19.58
N SER A 69 -3.17 -9.60 19.31
CA SER A 69 -2.39 -8.85 20.30
C SER A 69 -3.03 -7.48 20.58
N ASP A 70 -2.56 -6.78 21.60
CA ASP A 70 -3.05 -5.44 21.92
C ASP A 70 -2.70 -4.44 20.80
N GLU A 71 -1.51 -4.57 20.19
CA GLU A 71 -1.11 -3.76 19.04
C GLU A 71 -2.02 -4.02 17.82
N ALA A 72 -2.36 -5.28 17.57
CA ALA A 72 -3.29 -5.63 16.49
C ALA A 72 -4.68 -5.03 16.72
N ARG A 73 -5.15 -5.00 17.98
CA ARG A 73 -6.43 -4.39 18.35
C ARG A 73 -6.44 -2.88 18.13
N VAL A 74 -5.34 -2.18 18.46
CA VAL A 74 -5.23 -0.74 18.20
C VAL A 74 -5.36 -0.43 16.72
N VAL A 75 -4.70 -1.19 15.84
CA VAL A 75 -4.82 -1.03 14.39
C VAL A 75 -6.24 -1.32 13.91
N LEU A 76 -6.85 -2.42 14.38
CA LEU A 76 -8.21 -2.79 14.01
C LEU A 76 -9.25 -1.79 14.53
N ASP A 77 -9.05 -1.16 15.70
CA ASP A 77 -9.90 -0.08 16.20
C ASP A 77 -9.87 1.12 15.26
N ALA A 78 -8.68 1.53 14.81
CA ALA A 78 -8.55 2.61 13.82
C ALA A 78 -9.20 2.25 12.47
N GLN A 79 -9.02 1.01 12.00
CA GLN A 79 -9.69 0.50 10.80
C GLN A 79 -11.23 0.52 10.95
N ALA A 80 -11.75 0.09 12.11
CA ALA A 80 -13.20 0.06 12.36
C ALA A 80 -13.81 1.47 12.34
N VAL A 81 -13.14 2.44 12.97
CA VAL A 81 -13.55 3.85 12.94
C VAL A 81 -13.60 4.35 11.50
N TRP A 82 -12.52 4.11 10.73
CA TRP A 82 -12.44 4.56 9.34
C TRP A 82 -13.52 3.91 8.46
N LEU A 83 -13.70 2.59 8.56
CA LEU A 83 -14.72 1.85 7.80
C LEU A 83 -16.15 2.30 8.15
N THR A 84 -16.40 2.69 9.39
CA THR A 84 -17.70 3.20 9.83
C THR A 84 -17.97 4.59 9.26
N GLN A 85 -16.94 5.43 9.17
CA GLN A 85 -17.04 6.78 8.58
C GLN A 85 -17.11 6.75 7.05
N ASN A 86 -16.66 5.65 6.42
CA ASN A 86 -16.62 5.47 4.97
C ASN A 86 -17.49 4.26 4.56
N PRO A 87 -18.84 4.37 4.62
CA PRO A 87 -19.75 3.24 4.44
C PRO A 87 -19.75 2.66 3.02
N ASP A 88 -19.30 3.40 2.03
CA ASP A 88 -19.26 3.00 0.63
C ASP A 88 -18.18 1.95 0.32
N TYR A 89 -17.21 1.74 1.21
CA TYR A 89 -16.18 0.74 1.03
C TYR A 89 -16.60 -0.62 1.60
N SER A 90 -16.28 -1.66 0.88
CA SER A 90 -16.24 -3.04 1.35
C SER A 90 -14.79 -3.48 1.55
N ALA A 91 -14.56 -4.52 2.32
CA ALA A 91 -13.22 -5.04 2.52
C ALA A 91 -13.16 -6.55 2.36
N VAL A 92 -12.03 -7.04 1.85
CA VAL A 92 -11.61 -8.43 1.92
C VAL A 92 -10.50 -8.54 2.96
N ILE A 93 -10.69 -9.39 3.95
CA ILE A 93 -9.67 -9.65 4.96
C ILE A 93 -8.92 -10.90 4.54
N GLU A 94 -7.68 -10.70 4.14
CA GLU A 94 -6.78 -11.75 3.67
C GLU A 94 -5.96 -12.28 4.84
N GLY A 95 -5.97 -13.61 5.02
CA GLY A 95 -5.18 -14.28 6.05
C GLY A 95 -3.98 -15.00 5.47
N HIS A 96 -2.83 -14.81 6.12
CA HIS A 96 -1.55 -15.35 5.68
C HIS A 96 -0.82 -16.06 6.82
N ALA A 97 0.03 -17.00 6.43
CA ALA A 97 0.94 -17.73 7.30
C ALA A 97 2.38 -17.61 6.76
N ASP A 98 3.35 -17.97 7.58
CA ASP A 98 4.72 -18.20 7.13
C ASP A 98 4.84 -19.51 6.35
N GLU A 99 6.02 -19.81 5.80
CA GLU A 99 6.24 -21.02 5.00
C GLU A 99 6.37 -22.31 5.80
N GLN A 100 6.41 -22.25 7.12
CA GLN A 100 6.58 -23.43 7.97
C GLN A 100 5.29 -24.27 8.00
N GLY A 101 5.45 -25.59 7.88
CA GLY A 101 4.32 -26.53 7.91
C GLY A 101 3.70 -26.80 6.53
N THR A 102 2.59 -27.56 6.55
CA THR A 102 1.89 -27.98 5.32
C THR A 102 1.02 -26.85 4.75
N THR A 103 0.72 -26.92 3.46
CA THR A 103 -0.17 -25.96 2.78
C THR A 103 -1.56 -25.96 3.39
N ASP A 104 -2.14 -27.14 3.65
CA ASP A 104 -3.50 -27.28 4.22
C ASP A 104 -3.58 -26.68 5.63
N TYR A 105 -2.57 -26.95 6.46
CA TYR A 105 -2.48 -26.37 7.81
C TYR A 105 -2.43 -24.84 7.74
N ASN A 106 -1.55 -24.29 6.89
CA ASN A 106 -1.38 -22.87 6.74
C ASN A 106 -2.59 -22.17 6.12
N LEU A 107 -3.30 -22.85 5.22
CA LEU A 107 -4.57 -22.35 4.68
C LEU A 107 -5.61 -22.21 5.79
N ALA A 108 -5.73 -23.22 6.67
CA ALA A 108 -6.62 -23.17 7.81
C ALA A 108 -6.19 -22.12 8.84
N LEU A 109 -4.88 -21.97 9.11
CA LEU A 109 -4.36 -20.95 10.04
C LEU A 109 -4.61 -19.53 9.52
N GLY A 110 -4.36 -19.29 8.23
CA GLY A 110 -4.67 -18.01 7.57
C GLY A 110 -6.16 -17.69 7.67
N ALA A 111 -7.05 -18.67 7.46
CA ALA A 111 -8.48 -18.46 7.60
C ALA A 111 -8.87 -18.08 9.04
N ARG A 112 -8.29 -18.73 10.08
CA ARG A 112 -8.52 -18.35 11.48
C ARG A 112 -8.07 -16.93 11.78
N ARG A 113 -6.91 -16.50 11.27
CA ARG A 113 -6.37 -15.14 11.42
C ARG A 113 -7.28 -14.08 10.79
N ALA A 114 -7.71 -14.33 9.55
CA ALA A 114 -8.63 -13.43 8.88
C ALA A 114 -10.00 -13.35 9.57
N ASN A 115 -10.53 -14.47 10.04
CA ASN A 115 -11.78 -14.48 10.81
C ASN A 115 -11.65 -13.73 12.13
N ALA A 116 -10.53 -13.87 12.87
CA ALA A 116 -10.32 -13.15 14.12
C ALA A 116 -10.33 -11.61 13.88
N ALA A 117 -9.69 -11.14 12.81
CA ALA A 117 -9.73 -9.72 12.42
C ALA A 117 -11.16 -9.29 12.03
N ARG A 118 -11.86 -10.10 11.22
CA ARG A 118 -13.25 -9.80 10.81
C ARG A 118 -14.19 -9.72 12.00
N GLU A 119 -14.15 -10.68 12.88
CA GLU A 119 -15.01 -10.72 14.07
C GLU A 119 -14.77 -9.52 14.98
N TYR A 120 -13.51 -9.11 15.12
CA TYR A 120 -13.17 -7.92 15.88
C TYR A 120 -13.75 -6.66 15.24
N LEU A 121 -13.57 -6.47 13.91
CA LEU A 121 -14.16 -5.32 13.19
C LEU A 121 -15.68 -5.28 13.31
N VAL A 122 -16.36 -6.43 13.23
CA VAL A 122 -17.82 -6.53 13.43
C VAL A 122 -18.20 -6.14 14.86
N SER A 123 -17.44 -6.57 15.86
CA SER A 123 -17.68 -6.20 17.26
C SER A 123 -17.52 -4.72 17.53
N ARG A 124 -16.75 -4.01 16.65
CA ARG A 124 -16.55 -2.57 16.67
C ARG A 124 -17.57 -1.79 15.81
N GLY A 125 -18.58 -2.46 15.27
CA GLY A 125 -19.70 -1.84 14.57
C GLY A 125 -19.62 -1.82 13.05
N VAL A 126 -18.59 -2.45 12.45
CA VAL A 126 -18.54 -2.58 10.98
C VAL A 126 -19.54 -3.65 10.54
N ALA A 127 -20.39 -3.32 9.56
CA ALA A 127 -21.40 -4.26 9.06
C ALA A 127 -20.76 -5.51 8.44
N GLY A 128 -21.11 -6.69 8.94
CA GLY A 128 -20.49 -7.95 8.57
C GLY A 128 -20.67 -8.36 7.10
N ASN A 129 -21.71 -7.85 6.42
CA ASN A 129 -21.94 -8.05 4.99
C ASN A 129 -20.96 -7.27 4.09
N ARG A 130 -20.27 -6.28 4.64
CA ARG A 130 -19.20 -5.52 3.96
C ARG A 130 -17.83 -6.21 4.06
N LEU A 131 -17.71 -7.23 4.91
CA LEU A 131 -16.44 -7.87 5.23
C LEU A 131 -16.44 -9.32 4.72
N LYS A 132 -15.57 -9.61 3.76
CA LYS A 132 -15.31 -10.96 3.25
C LYS A 132 -13.99 -11.48 3.81
N VAL A 133 -13.84 -12.80 3.89
CA VAL A 133 -12.60 -13.45 4.34
C VAL A 133 -12.06 -14.34 3.23
N VAL A 134 -10.76 -14.26 3.03
CA VAL A 134 -10.01 -15.15 2.13
C VAL A 134 -8.73 -15.58 2.85
N SER A 135 -8.34 -16.83 2.72
CA SER A 135 -7.03 -17.31 3.17
C SER A 135 -6.16 -17.64 1.97
N TYR A 136 -4.94 -17.19 2.03
CA TYR A 136 -3.87 -17.59 1.11
C TYR A 136 -2.85 -18.52 1.78
N GLY A 137 -3.02 -18.81 3.08
CA GLY A 137 -2.05 -19.61 3.79
C GLY A 137 -0.63 -19.05 3.59
N LYS A 138 0.28 -19.91 3.13
CA LYS A 138 1.67 -19.55 2.84
C LYS A 138 1.96 -19.19 1.38
N GLU A 139 0.94 -19.18 0.50
CA GLU A 139 1.11 -19.07 -0.95
C GLU A 139 1.42 -17.64 -1.44
N ARG A 140 1.25 -16.62 -0.57
CA ARG A 140 1.53 -15.21 -0.89
C ARG A 140 2.45 -14.57 0.14
N PRO A 141 3.72 -14.99 0.24
CA PRO A 141 4.68 -14.35 1.12
C PRO A 141 4.99 -12.92 0.63
N ILE A 142 5.22 -12.00 1.57
CA ILE A 142 5.77 -10.67 1.28
C ILE A 142 7.29 -10.65 1.47
N GLU A 143 7.82 -11.59 2.25
CA GLU A 143 9.23 -11.80 2.47
C GLU A 143 9.60 -13.25 2.15
N VAL A 144 10.65 -13.41 1.36
CA VAL A 144 11.15 -14.72 0.93
C VAL A 144 12.55 -14.91 1.49
N CYS A 145 12.62 -15.41 2.71
CA CYS A 145 13.87 -15.83 3.36
C CYS A 145 13.56 -16.84 4.46
N SER A 146 14.56 -17.58 4.93
CA SER A 146 14.42 -18.63 5.94
C SER A 146 14.81 -18.13 7.35
N GLU A 147 14.38 -16.93 7.72
CA GLU A 147 14.67 -16.28 8.99
C GLU A 147 13.38 -15.85 9.71
N GLU A 148 13.42 -15.82 11.04
CA GLU A 148 12.26 -15.42 11.86
C GLU A 148 11.77 -14.00 11.52
N SER A 149 12.67 -13.10 11.15
CA SER A 149 12.32 -11.75 10.74
C SER A 149 11.42 -11.70 9.51
N CYS A 150 11.58 -12.63 8.55
CA CYS A 150 10.71 -12.80 7.38
C CYS A 150 9.42 -13.51 7.76
N TYR A 151 9.51 -14.58 8.53
CA TYR A 151 8.35 -15.33 9.00
C TYR A 151 7.38 -14.44 9.78
N ALA A 152 7.89 -13.61 10.67
CA ALA A 152 7.09 -12.68 11.46
C ALA A 152 6.28 -11.71 10.57
N ARG A 153 6.83 -11.25 9.46
CA ARG A 153 6.11 -10.37 8.50
C ARG A 153 5.11 -11.13 7.65
N ASN A 154 5.36 -12.41 7.37
CA ASN A 154 4.43 -13.25 6.63
C ASN A 154 3.21 -13.66 7.46
N ARG A 155 3.35 -13.78 8.79
CA ARG A 155 2.24 -14.08 9.72
C ARG A 155 1.35 -12.85 9.92
N ARG A 156 0.41 -12.62 9.00
CA ARG A 156 -0.40 -11.39 8.99
C ARG A 156 -1.85 -11.63 8.57
N ALA A 157 -2.70 -10.66 8.87
CA ALA A 157 -3.95 -10.45 8.14
C ALA A 157 -3.93 -9.04 7.52
N VAL A 158 -4.47 -8.91 6.32
CA VAL A 158 -4.50 -7.66 5.55
C VAL A 158 -5.95 -7.30 5.23
N THR A 159 -6.34 -6.07 5.53
CA THR A 159 -7.64 -5.52 5.15
C THR A 159 -7.52 -4.80 3.82
N VAL A 160 -7.96 -5.46 2.75
CA VAL A 160 -7.93 -4.94 1.39
C VAL A 160 -9.27 -4.29 1.08
N LEU A 161 -9.27 -2.97 0.88
CA LEU A 161 -10.46 -2.23 0.52
C LEU A 161 -10.84 -2.46 -0.94
N SER A 162 -12.11 -2.63 -1.19
CA SER A 162 -12.71 -2.49 -2.52
C SER A 162 -13.61 -1.26 -2.50
N GLY A 163 -13.38 -0.33 -3.44
CA GLY A 163 -14.18 0.87 -3.57
C GLY A 163 -15.65 0.55 -3.79
N ALA A 164 -16.53 1.48 -3.45
CA ALA A 164 -17.91 1.43 -3.86
C ALA A 164 -17.94 1.25 -5.38
N LEU A 165 -18.57 0.18 -5.82
CA LEU A 165 -19.05 0.12 -7.19
C LEU A 165 -20.11 1.21 -7.28
N THR A 166 -19.72 2.43 -7.65
CA THR A 166 -20.66 3.42 -8.12
C THR A 166 -21.24 2.84 -9.39
N GLY A 167 -22.40 2.18 -9.24
CA GLY A 167 -23.20 1.73 -10.35
C GLY A 167 -23.88 2.92 -11.04
#